data_97520976d62b0bfd0a5f7289319e1a57
#
_entry.id   97520976d62b0bfd0a5f7289319e1a57
#
_cell.length_a   1.000
_cell.length_b   1.000
_cell.length_c   1.000
_cell.angle_alpha   90.00
_cell.angle_beta   90.00
_cell.angle_gamma   90.00
#
_symmetry.space_group_name_H-M   'P 1'
#
loop_
_entity.id
_entity.type
_entity.pdbx_description
1 polymer ?
#
loop_
_entity_poly.entity_id
_entity_poly.type
_entity_poly.pdbx_seq_one_letter_code
_entity_poly.pdbx_strand_id
1 'polypeptide(L)'
;MRPKRGNIYKEDGVKLAEFIRNLGYEVDIKITSNQRLLVRGLEREDLFKLKELMSDYYGGSEFFNSYSCIGSTTCNVGILDTPPILDYVLQYFEKPEKRELANYLPQIRISGCPNSCATPQIARLGFSGRRKKDGEYFAIFARGKFDDKVVKLNEIIGEIKATKIPYFLEDIANIIKAENIEFEQLVNEDRFIELIEKYKEFELEAIDFNDFRNADAKRAW
;
A
#
# COMPACT_ATOMS: atom_id res chain seq x y z
N MET A 1 7.89 -2.59 13.21
CA MET A 1 8.20 -3.44 12.05
C MET A 1 7.11 -3.29 10.99
N ARG A 2 7.49 -3.30 9.72
CA ARG A 2 6.58 -3.08 8.58
C ARG A 2 6.69 -4.26 7.61
N PRO A 3 5.89 -5.31 7.84
CA PRO A 3 5.89 -6.46 6.93
C PRO A 3 5.52 -6.02 5.52
N LYS A 4 6.28 -6.44 4.53
CA LYS A 4 6.01 -6.12 3.12
C LYS A 4 4.64 -6.73 2.76
N ARG A 5 3.69 -5.87 2.36
CA ARG A 5 2.29 -6.27 2.04
C ARG A 5 1.57 -6.96 3.20
N GLY A 6 1.95 -6.67 4.43
CA GLY A 6 1.36 -7.29 5.62
C GLY A 6 1.81 -8.73 5.90
N ASN A 7 2.73 -9.29 5.12
CA ASN A 7 3.18 -10.68 5.24
C ASN A 7 4.49 -10.79 6.03
N ILE A 8 4.53 -11.71 6.98
CA ILE A 8 5.76 -12.18 7.62
C ILE A 8 6.02 -13.59 7.13
N TYR A 9 7.21 -13.81 6.57
CA TYR A 9 7.60 -15.14 6.13
C TYR A 9 7.88 -16.04 7.35
N LYS A 10 7.67 -17.35 7.16
CA LYS A 10 7.81 -18.34 8.23
C LYS A 10 9.17 -18.24 8.91
N GLU A 11 10.25 -18.16 8.12
CA GLU A 11 11.63 -18.08 8.61
C GLU A 11 11.84 -16.83 9.47
N ASP A 12 11.31 -15.70 9.07
CA ASP A 12 11.42 -14.43 9.82
C ASP A 12 10.53 -14.43 11.05
N GLY A 13 9.36 -15.08 10.98
CA GLY A 13 8.52 -15.32 12.14
C GLY A 13 9.21 -16.17 13.19
N VAL A 14 9.95 -17.21 12.77
CA VAL A 14 10.77 -18.06 13.67
C VAL A 14 11.90 -17.25 14.30
N LYS A 15 12.67 -16.48 13.50
CA LYS A 15 13.75 -15.61 14.01
C LYS A 15 13.23 -14.62 15.06
N LEU A 16 12.07 -13.97 14.78
CA LEU A 16 11.44 -13.06 15.73
C LEU A 16 11.04 -13.77 17.03
N ALA A 17 10.44 -14.94 16.93
CA ALA A 17 10.01 -15.72 18.09
C ALA A 17 11.19 -16.18 18.94
N GLU A 18 12.28 -16.66 18.33
CA GLU A 18 13.52 -17.06 19.01
C GLU A 18 14.18 -15.86 19.68
N PHE A 19 14.28 -14.73 18.98
CA PHE A 19 14.81 -13.50 19.56
C PHE A 19 14.06 -13.12 20.85
N ILE A 20 12.73 -13.10 20.80
CA ILE A 20 11.90 -12.71 21.95
C ILE A 20 12.01 -13.71 23.11
N ARG A 21 12.03 -15.01 22.83
CA ARG A 21 12.20 -16.03 23.90
C ARG A 21 13.53 -15.88 24.65
N ASN A 22 14.57 -15.39 23.98
CA ASN A 22 15.91 -15.26 24.57
C ASN A 22 16.13 -13.94 25.33
N LEU A 23 15.13 -13.02 25.38
CA LEU A 23 15.28 -11.75 26.08
C LEU A 23 15.32 -11.88 27.61
N GLY A 24 14.68 -12.92 28.15
CA GLY A 24 14.60 -13.12 29.62
C GLY A 24 13.66 -12.16 30.35
N TYR A 25 12.90 -11.33 29.63
CA TYR A 25 11.87 -10.43 30.13
C TYR A 25 10.68 -10.36 29.17
N GLU A 26 9.55 -9.84 29.65
CA GLU A 26 8.30 -9.79 28.85
C GLU A 26 8.31 -8.64 27.84
N VAL A 27 7.87 -8.94 26.63
CA VAL A 27 7.60 -7.96 25.58
C VAL A 27 6.23 -8.22 24.96
N ASP A 28 5.56 -7.15 24.56
CA ASP A 28 4.29 -7.20 23.84
C ASP A 28 4.49 -7.15 22.34
N ILE A 29 3.81 -8.05 21.60
CA ILE A 29 3.66 -7.93 20.14
C ILE A 29 2.21 -7.62 19.82
N LYS A 30 1.97 -6.52 19.11
CA LYS A 30 0.63 -6.12 18.66
C LYS A 30 0.59 -6.00 17.15
N ILE A 31 -0.41 -6.62 16.54
CA ILE A 31 -0.77 -6.38 15.14
C ILE A 31 -1.59 -5.10 15.08
N THR A 32 -1.23 -4.22 14.15
CA THR A 32 -1.92 -2.93 13.98
C THR A 32 -2.88 -2.97 12.79
N SER A 33 -3.88 -2.06 12.78
CA SER A 33 -4.87 -1.98 11.70
C SER A 33 -4.29 -1.69 10.30
N ASN A 34 -3.06 -1.15 10.26
CA ASN A 34 -2.33 -0.90 9.02
C ASN A 34 -1.30 -1.99 8.70
N GLN A 35 -1.57 -3.23 9.10
CA GLN A 35 -0.78 -4.43 8.80
C GLN A 35 0.69 -4.33 9.24
N ARG A 36 0.94 -3.74 10.41
CA ARG A 36 2.28 -3.63 11.01
C ARG A 36 2.36 -4.42 12.29
N LEU A 37 3.59 -4.71 12.71
CA LEU A 37 3.87 -5.24 14.05
C LEU A 37 4.48 -4.15 14.92
N LEU A 38 3.87 -3.94 16.07
CA LEU A 38 4.39 -3.11 17.14
C LEU A 38 4.96 -4.03 18.23
N VAL A 39 6.26 -3.97 18.45
CA VAL A 39 6.95 -4.65 19.55
C VAL A 39 7.18 -3.61 20.65
N ARG A 40 6.72 -3.88 21.86
CA ARG A 40 6.75 -2.97 23.00
C ARG A 40 7.47 -3.60 24.18
N GLY A 41 8.10 -2.78 25.00
CA GLY A 41 8.78 -3.26 26.20
C GLY A 41 10.20 -3.70 25.98
N LEU A 42 10.78 -3.48 24.78
CA LEU A 42 12.19 -3.77 24.51
C LEU A 42 13.11 -2.80 25.24
N GLU A 43 14.19 -3.33 25.83
CA GLU A 43 15.32 -2.52 26.25
C GLU A 43 16.05 -1.93 25.04
N ARG A 44 16.78 -0.83 25.28
CA ARG A 44 17.39 -0.06 24.20
C ARG A 44 18.36 -0.90 23.34
N GLU A 45 19.16 -1.72 23.97
CA GLU A 45 20.14 -2.56 23.25
C GLU A 45 19.47 -3.61 22.39
N ASP A 46 18.41 -4.24 22.92
CA ASP A 46 17.66 -5.28 22.23
C ASP A 46 16.81 -4.73 21.08
N LEU A 47 16.38 -3.45 21.19
CA LEU A 47 15.75 -2.75 20.06
C LEU A 47 16.71 -2.65 18.86
N PHE A 48 18.00 -2.35 19.09
CA PHE A 48 18.97 -2.28 17.99
C PHE A 48 19.27 -3.67 17.41
N LYS A 49 19.40 -4.71 18.25
CA LYS A 49 19.57 -6.09 17.79
C LYS A 49 18.37 -6.57 16.96
N LEU A 50 17.16 -6.28 17.43
CA LEU A 50 15.94 -6.61 16.66
C LEU A 50 15.89 -5.89 15.31
N LYS A 51 16.26 -4.60 15.29
CA LYS A 51 16.29 -3.83 14.05
C LYS A 51 17.31 -4.36 13.05
N GLU A 52 18.45 -4.83 13.50
CA GLU A 52 19.47 -5.49 12.67
C GLU A 52 18.97 -6.85 12.16
N LEU A 53 18.50 -7.71 13.07
CA LEU A 53 17.96 -9.05 12.77
C LEU A 53 16.82 -9.01 11.74
N MET A 54 15.97 -7.99 11.83
CA MET A 54 14.75 -7.84 11.02
C MET A 54 14.88 -6.63 10.08
N SER A 55 16.07 -6.35 9.56
CA SER A 55 16.39 -5.15 8.77
C SER A 55 15.43 -4.91 7.60
N ASP A 56 15.00 -5.98 6.92
CA ASP A 56 14.06 -5.93 5.78
C ASP A 56 12.66 -5.41 6.16
N TYR A 57 12.34 -5.39 7.46
CA TYR A 57 11.08 -4.90 8.00
C TYR A 57 11.15 -3.45 8.48
N TYR A 58 12.26 -2.75 8.21
CA TYR A 58 12.48 -1.35 8.57
C TYR A 58 12.96 -0.54 7.35
N GLY A 59 12.60 0.73 7.32
CA GLY A 59 13.03 1.65 6.25
C GLY A 59 12.10 1.67 5.04
N GLY A 60 12.62 2.19 3.91
CA GLY A 60 11.87 2.44 2.69
C GLY A 60 11.02 3.72 2.74
N SER A 61 10.54 4.17 1.56
CA SER A 61 9.60 5.28 1.49
C SER A 61 8.24 4.91 2.07
N GLU A 62 7.42 5.91 2.37
CA GLU A 62 6.05 5.71 2.84
C GLU A 62 5.23 4.89 1.83
N PHE A 63 5.45 5.13 0.55
CA PHE A 63 4.79 4.42 -0.54
C PHE A 63 4.97 2.90 -0.48
N PHE A 64 6.19 2.40 -0.21
CA PHE A 64 6.43 0.95 -0.09
C PHE A 64 5.80 0.30 1.16
N ASN A 65 5.24 1.10 2.06
CA ASN A 65 4.42 0.63 3.17
C ASN A 65 2.91 0.57 2.84
N SER A 66 2.55 0.71 1.56
CA SER A 66 1.20 0.54 1.07
C SER A 66 0.68 -0.87 1.34
N TYR A 67 -0.63 -0.98 1.53
CA TYR A 67 -1.26 -2.26 1.81
C TYR A 67 -2.62 -2.39 1.15
N SER A 68 -3.07 -3.64 1.02
CA SER A 68 -4.36 -3.98 0.47
C SER A 68 -5.16 -4.86 1.43
N CYS A 69 -6.46 -5.00 1.17
CA CYS A 69 -7.22 -6.06 1.80
C CYS A 69 -6.79 -7.45 1.27
N ILE A 70 -7.34 -8.51 1.85
CA ILE A 70 -6.95 -9.89 1.54
C ILE A 70 -7.33 -10.34 0.12
N GLY A 71 -8.26 -9.64 -0.55
CA GLY A 71 -8.69 -9.92 -1.92
C GLY A 71 -9.68 -11.06 -2.08
N SER A 72 -10.24 -11.19 -3.29
CA SER A 72 -11.31 -12.13 -3.62
C SER A 72 -10.89 -13.61 -3.64
N THR A 73 -9.61 -13.91 -3.74
CA THR A 73 -9.13 -15.30 -3.63
C THR A 73 -9.31 -15.91 -2.24
N THR A 74 -9.43 -15.08 -1.21
CA THR A 74 -9.63 -15.52 0.18
C THR A 74 -10.94 -14.99 0.75
N CYS A 75 -11.36 -13.79 0.35
CA CYS A 75 -12.56 -13.14 0.85
C CYS A 75 -13.80 -13.55 0.05
N ASN A 76 -14.77 -14.21 0.69
CA ASN A 76 -16.00 -14.68 0.04
C ASN A 76 -16.91 -13.58 -0.52
N VAL A 77 -16.75 -12.33 -0.04
CA VAL A 77 -17.50 -11.15 -0.51
C VAL A 77 -16.62 -10.20 -1.34
N GLY A 78 -15.38 -10.58 -1.61
CA GLY A 78 -14.43 -9.80 -2.39
C GLY A 78 -14.80 -9.75 -3.87
N ILE A 79 -14.65 -8.58 -4.49
CA ILE A 79 -14.90 -8.39 -5.94
C ILE A 79 -13.60 -8.57 -6.73
N LEU A 80 -12.51 -7.93 -6.26
CA LEU A 80 -11.20 -7.95 -6.90
C LEU A 80 -10.16 -8.59 -6.00
N ASP A 81 -9.16 -9.20 -6.61
CA ASP A 81 -8.02 -9.78 -5.92
C ASP A 81 -6.90 -8.74 -5.78
N THR A 82 -6.89 -8.02 -4.69
CA THR A 82 -6.04 -6.85 -4.49
C THR A 82 -4.57 -7.11 -4.17
N PRO A 83 -4.15 -8.22 -3.52
CA PRO A 83 -2.74 -8.45 -3.26
C PRO A 83 -1.87 -8.45 -4.53
N PRO A 84 -2.19 -9.20 -5.62
CA PRO A 84 -1.39 -9.15 -6.84
C PRO A 84 -1.46 -7.79 -7.56
N ILE A 85 -2.58 -7.05 -7.44
CA ILE A 85 -2.68 -5.70 -7.99
C ILE A 85 -1.74 -4.74 -7.24
N LEU A 86 -1.70 -4.81 -5.90
CA LEU A 86 -0.74 -4.05 -5.12
C LEU A 86 0.70 -4.43 -5.46
N ASP A 87 0.97 -5.73 -5.66
CA ASP A 87 2.30 -6.22 -6.05
C ASP A 87 2.72 -5.66 -7.40
N TYR A 88 1.83 -5.64 -8.38
CA TYR A 88 2.06 -5.00 -9.67
C TYR A 88 2.45 -3.53 -9.53
N VAL A 89 1.70 -2.78 -8.72
CA VAL A 89 1.98 -1.36 -8.48
C VAL A 89 3.34 -1.17 -7.80
N LEU A 90 3.64 -1.92 -6.74
CA LEU A 90 4.90 -1.76 -6.00
C LEU A 90 6.11 -2.20 -6.81
N GLN A 91 6.02 -3.32 -7.56
CA GLN A 91 7.10 -3.80 -8.42
C GLN A 91 7.44 -2.81 -9.54
N TYR A 92 6.45 -2.05 -10.04
CA TYR A 92 6.70 -0.99 -11.00
C TYR A 92 7.69 0.05 -10.47
N PHE A 93 7.56 0.45 -9.20
CA PHE A 93 8.43 1.41 -8.53
C PHE A 93 9.66 0.77 -7.86
N GLU A 94 9.75 -0.56 -7.79
CA GLU A 94 10.97 -1.25 -7.34
C GLU A 94 12.07 -1.22 -8.41
N LYS A 95 11.73 -0.94 -9.68
CA LYS A 95 12.70 -0.79 -10.77
C LYS A 95 13.68 0.34 -10.47
N PRO A 96 15.00 0.16 -10.73
CA PRO A 96 16.02 1.15 -10.38
C PRO A 96 15.69 2.57 -10.86
N GLU A 97 15.20 2.70 -12.11
CA GLU A 97 14.87 3.98 -12.74
C GLU A 97 13.60 4.65 -12.19
N LYS A 98 12.76 3.91 -11.47
CA LYS A 98 11.50 4.41 -10.88
C LYS A 98 11.57 4.56 -9.36
N ARG A 99 12.54 3.94 -8.72
CA ARG A 99 12.59 3.82 -7.26
C ARG A 99 12.62 5.16 -6.54
N GLU A 100 13.31 6.15 -7.11
CA GLU A 100 13.37 7.49 -6.54
C GLU A 100 11.98 8.15 -6.49
N LEU A 101 11.13 7.91 -7.49
CA LEU A 101 9.79 8.49 -7.58
C LEU A 101 8.87 8.06 -6.43
N ALA A 102 9.12 6.88 -5.86
CA ALA A 102 8.39 6.40 -4.70
C ALA A 102 8.52 7.31 -3.46
N ASN A 103 9.53 8.16 -3.38
CA ASN A 103 9.71 9.11 -2.28
C ASN A 103 8.73 10.29 -2.33
N TYR A 104 8.14 10.54 -3.49
CA TYR A 104 7.17 11.62 -3.73
C TYR A 104 5.72 11.14 -3.61
N LEU A 105 5.52 9.84 -3.37
CA LEU A 105 4.20 9.24 -3.29
C LEU A 105 3.79 8.96 -1.84
N PRO A 106 2.51 9.19 -1.47
CA PRO A 106 2.00 8.78 -0.18
C PRO A 106 1.81 7.25 -0.12
N GLN A 107 1.63 6.73 1.09
CA GLN A 107 1.10 5.38 1.27
C GLN A 107 -0.28 5.27 0.62
N ILE A 108 -0.48 4.27 -0.24
CA ILE A 108 -1.80 3.96 -0.81
C ILE A 108 -2.46 2.80 -0.06
N ARG A 109 -3.79 2.80 -0.08
CA ARG A 109 -4.61 1.73 0.51
C ARG A 109 -5.59 1.21 -0.52
N ILE A 110 -5.59 -0.12 -0.74
CA ILE A 110 -6.39 -0.75 -1.79
C ILE A 110 -7.38 -1.74 -1.18
N SER A 111 -8.67 -1.48 -1.36
CA SER A 111 -9.75 -2.42 -1.02
C SER A 111 -10.31 -3.05 -2.29
N GLY A 112 -10.56 -4.35 -2.30
CA GLY A 112 -11.07 -5.09 -3.46
C GLY A 112 -12.58 -4.92 -3.70
N CYS A 113 -13.28 -4.23 -2.81
CA CYS A 113 -14.73 -4.00 -2.91
C CYS A 113 -15.15 -2.81 -2.03
N PRO A 114 -16.44 -2.36 -2.13
CA PRO A 114 -16.97 -1.26 -1.32
C PRO A 114 -16.94 -1.47 0.20
N ASN A 115 -16.75 -2.71 0.70
CA ASN A 115 -16.62 -2.98 2.14
C ASN A 115 -15.38 -2.31 2.77
N SER A 116 -14.44 -1.85 1.95
CA SER A 116 -13.39 -0.91 2.36
C SER A 116 -12.48 -1.38 3.50
N CYS A 117 -12.17 -2.67 3.57
CA CYS A 117 -11.39 -3.26 4.67
C CYS A 117 -9.97 -2.66 4.81
N ALA A 118 -9.38 -2.12 3.74
CA ALA A 118 -8.13 -1.35 3.81
C ALA A 118 -8.35 0.14 4.10
N THR A 119 -9.58 0.54 4.42
CA THR A 119 -9.95 1.91 4.82
C THR A 119 -9.48 3.02 3.85
N PRO A 120 -9.82 2.95 2.54
CA PRO A 120 -9.42 3.96 1.57
C PRO A 120 -9.98 5.36 1.90
N GLN A 121 -11.10 5.44 2.63
CA GLN A 121 -11.74 6.70 3.02
C GLN A 121 -10.90 7.56 3.97
N ILE A 122 -9.90 6.98 4.63
CA ILE A 122 -8.99 7.67 5.55
C ILE A 122 -7.52 7.57 5.11
N ALA A 123 -7.26 7.17 3.87
CA ALA A 123 -5.93 7.16 3.29
C ALA A 123 -5.57 8.54 2.73
N ARG A 124 -4.30 8.86 2.58
CA ARG A 124 -3.89 10.03 1.76
C ARG A 124 -4.33 9.84 0.30
N LEU A 125 -4.20 8.59 -0.21
CA LEU A 125 -4.72 8.16 -1.50
C LEU A 125 -5.26 6.73 -1.36
N GLY A 126 -6.53 6.54 -1.64
CA GLY A 126 -7.22 5.26 -1.47
C GLY A 126 -7.87 4.76 -2.75
N PHE A 127 -8.02 3.43 -2.83
CA PHE A 127 -8.63 2.76 -3.97
C PHE A 127 -9.65 1.73 -3.50
N SER A 128 -10.85 1.72 -4.12
CA SER A 128 -11.89 0.72 -3.83
C SER A 128 -12.36 0.04 -5.11
N GLY A 129 -12.22 -1.29 -5.15
CA GLY A 129 -12.43 -2.12 -6.32
C GLY A 129 -13.87 -2.15 -6.82
N ARG A 130 -13.98 -2.16 -8.13
CA ARG A 130 -15.22 -2.32 -8.90
C ARG A 130 -14.92 -3.18 -10.12
N ARG A 131 -15.83 -4.08 -10.47
CA ARG A 131 -15.74 -4.86 -11.71
C ARG A 131 -16.70 -4.30 -12.76
N LYS A 132 -16.17 -4.02 -13.94
CA LYS A 132 -16.93 -3.63 -15.11
C LYS A 132 -16.81 -4.72 -16.19
N LYS A 133 -17.56 -4.60 -17.29
CA LYS A 133 -17.54 -5.59 -18.39
C LYS A 133 -16.17 -5.68 -19.07
N ASP A 134 -15.43 -4.58 -19.10
CA ASP A 134 -14.14 -4.41 -19.78
C ASP A 134 -12.93 -4.49 -18.81
N GLY A 135 -13.15 -4.92 -17.56
CA GLY A 135 -12.05 -5.18 -16.63
C GLY A 135 -12.25 -4.74 -15.20
N GLU A 136 -11.14 -4.65 -14.51
CA GLU A 136 -11.03 -4.29 -13.09
C GLU A 136 -10.76 -2.81 -12.93
N TYR A 137 -11.60 -2.13 -12.15
CA TYR A 137 -11.53 -0.70 -11.92
C TYR A 137 -11.46 -0.38 -10.42
N PHE A 138 -10.96 0.79 -10.12
CA PHE A 138 -10.93 1.32 -8.76
C PHE A 138 -11.50 2.73 -8.71
N ALA A 139 -12.44 2.95 -7.79
CA ALA A 139 -12.79 4.30 -7.35
C ALA A 139 -11.61 4.90 -6.59
N ILE A 140 -11.24 6.12 -6.92
CA ILE A 140 -10.14 6.87 -6.30
C ILE A 140 -10.70 7.71 -5.15
N PHE A 141 -10.14 7.55 -3.96
CA PHE A 141 -10.48 8.26 -2.74
C PHE A 141 -9.37 9.23 -2.37
N ALA A 142 -9.66 10.52 -2.28
CA ALA A 142 -8.72 11.55 -1.85
C ALA A 142 -9.46 12.79 -1.30
N ARG A 143 -8.72 13.86 -0.96
CA ARG A 143 -9.23 15.13 -0.44
C ARG A 143 -9.82 15.06 0.98
N GLY A 144 -9.52 13.98 1.72
CA GLY A 144 -9.79 13.90 3.14
C GLY A 144 -8.79 14.71 3.96
N LYS A 145 -9.14 14.97 5.21
CA LYS A 145 -8.26 15.62 6.17
C LYS A 145 -8.33 14.88 7.50
N PHE A 146 -7.18 14.53 8.05
CA PHE A 146 -7.08 13.78 9.29
C PHE A 146 -6.00 14.43 10.17
N ASP A 147 -6.39 15.42 10.94
CA ASP A 147 -5.54 16.04 11.94
C ASP A 147 -6.25 16.05 13.31
N ASP A 148 -5.60 16.52 14.34
CA ASP A 148 -6.13 16.54 15.71
C ASP A 148 -7.40 17.40 15.89
N LYS A 149 -7.72 18.23 14.92
CA LYS A 149 -8.85 19.19 14.99
C LYS A 149 -9.98 18.87 14.02
N VAL A 150 -9.66 18.28 12.88
CA VAL A 150 -10.61 18.05 11.79
C VAL A 150 -10.47 16.65 11.24
N VAL A 151 -11.59 15.94 11.18
CA VAL A 151 -11.71 14.67 10.47
C VAL A 151 -12.70 14.86 9.31
N LYS A 152 -12.16 14.83 8.09
CA LYS A 152 -12.95 14.81 6.84
C LYS A 152 -12.58 13.54 6.08
N LEU A 153 -13.57 12.67 5.83
CA LEU A 153 -13.37 11.49 4.99
C LEU A 153 -13.04 11.89 3.56
N ASN A 154 -12.29 11.04 2.87
CA ASN A 154 -12.04 11.19 1.44
C ASN A 154 -13.35 11.17 0.64
N GLU A 155 -13.34 11.93 -0.43
CA GLU A 155 -14.36 11.89 -1.48
C GLU A 155 -13.93 10.91 -2.58
N ILE A 156 -14.89 10.36 -3.33
CA ILE A 156 -14.63 9.66 -4.58
C ILE A 156 -14.45 10.73 -5.65
N ILE A 157 -13.23 10.85 -6.17
CA ILE A 157 -12.86 11.89 -7.12
C ILE A 157 -12.72 11.39 -8.56
N GLY A 158 -12.88 10.09 -8.78
CA GLY A 158 -12.85 9.49 -10.10
C GLY A 158 -12.67 7.97 -10.05
N GLU A 159 -12.42 7.40 -11.19
CA GLU A 159 -12.15 5.97 -11.36
C GLU A 159 -10.95 5.73 -12.27
N ILE A 160 -10.24 4.63 -12.03
CA ILE A 160 -9.10 4.21 -12.85
C ILE A 160 -9.10 2.70 -13.05
N LYS A 161 -8.70 2.24 -14.24
CA LYS A 161 -8.48 0.82 -14.52
C LYS A 161 -7.24 0.32 -13.76
N ALA A 162 -7.30 -0.88 -13.17
CA ALA A 162 -6.24 -1.44 -12.34
C ALA A 162 -4.86 -1.39 -13.02
N THR A 163 -4.80 -1.72 -14.31
CA THR A 163 -3.56 -1.73 -15.10
C THR A 163 -2.90 -0.36 -15.23
N LYS A 164 -3.65 0.72 -15.07
CA LYS A 164 -3.19 2.10 -15.26
C LYS A 164 -2.67 2.76 -13.99
N ILE A 165 -2.91 2.15 -12.82
CA ILE A 165 -2.54 2.72 -11.51
C ILE A 165 -1.05 3.09 -11.42
N PRO A 166 -0.07 2.24 -11.82
CA PRO A 166 1.34 2.62 -11.71
C PRO A 166 1.70 3.86 -12.52
N TYR A 167 1.17 3.99 -13.73
CA TYR A 167 1.44 5.13 -14.62
C TYR A 167 0.81 6.43 -14.10
N PHE A 168 -0.40 6.33 -13.56
CA PHE A 168 -1.05 7.45 -12.88
C PHE A 168 -0.24 7.93 -11.68
N LEU A 169 0.26 7.00 -10.86
CA LEU A 169 1.13 7.33 -9.73
C LEU A 169 2.48 7.91 -10.18
N GLU A 170 3.03 7.43 -11.29
CA GLU A 170 4.26 7.99 -11.86
C GLU A 170 4.08 9.44 -12.28
N ASP A 171 2.98 9.78 -12.96
CA ASP A 171 2.69 11.16 -13.33
C ASP A 171 2.54 12.06 -12.09
N ILE A 172 1.84 11.58 -11.04
CA ILE A 172 1.75 12.28 -9.75
C ILE A 172 3.14 12.56 -9.18
N ALA A 173 4.00 11.53 -9.10
CA ALA A 173 5.34 11.66 -8.55
C ALA A 173 6.20 12.65 -9.34
N ASN A 174 6.10 12.61 -10.67
CA ASN A 174 6.83 13.52 -11.56
C ASN A 174 6.39 14.99 -11.38
N ILE A 175 5.09 15.24 -11.25
CA ILE A 175 4.57 16.59 -10.99
C ILE A 175 5.08 17.09 -9.64
N ILE A 176 4.92 16.30 -8.57
CA ILE A 176 5.38 16.66 -7.21
C ILE A 176 6.88 16.94 -7.20
N LYS A 177 7.68 16.08 -7.86
CA LYS A 177 9.13 16.24 -7.96
C LYS A 177 9.51 17.50 -8.73
N ALA A 178 8.90 17.74 -9.89
CA ALA A 178 9.23 18.85 -10.77
C ALA A 178 8.88 20.22 -10.16
N GLU A 179 7.77 20.29 -9.45
CA GLU A 179 7.26 21.53 -8.87
C GLU A 179 7.63 21.71 -7.39
N ASN A 180 8.23 20.69 -6.78
CA ASN A 180 8.59 20.68 -5.36
C ASN A 180 7.41 21.03 -4.43
N ILE A 181 6.27 20.42 -4.68
CA ILE A 181 5.01 20.60 -3.93
C ILE A 181 4.69 19.35 -3.11
N GLU A 182 3.80 19.50 -2.12
CA GLU A 182 3.28 18.36 -1.37
C GLU A 182 2.12 17.67 -2.11
N PHE A 183 1.92 16.37 -1.85
CA PHE A 183 0.82 15.60 -2.44
C PHE A 183 -0.55 16.24 -2.13
N GLU A 184 -0.75 16.74 -0.92
CA GLU A 184 -1.97 17.40 -0.47
C GLU A 184 -2.29 18.69 -1.26
N GLN A 185 -1.28 19.38 -1.74
CA GLN A 185 -1.46 20.53 -2.60
C GLN A 185 -1.98 20.08 -3.97
N LEU A 186 -1.29 19.15 -4.62
CA LEU A 186 -1.66 18.65 -5.95
C LEU A 186 -3.08 18.06 -5.98
N VAL A 187 -3.43 17.23 -4.99
CA VAL A 187 -4.72 16.52 -4.98
C VAL A 187 -5.93 17.46 -4.86
N ASN A 188 -5.75 18.68 -4.36
CA ASN A 188 -6.79 19.69 -4.24
C ASN A 188 -6.92 20.60 -5.47
N GLU A 189 -6.03 20.49 -6.46
CA GLU A 189 -6.08 21.25 -7.70
C GLU A 189 -6.97 20.55 -8.76
N ASP A 190 -7.52 21.32 -9.69
CA ASP A 190 -8.37 20.80 -10.77
C ASP A 190 -7.60 19.88 -11.73
N ARG A 191 -6.32 20.17 -11.96
CA ARG A 191 -5.45 19.33 -12.80
C ARG A 191 -5.29 17.91 -12.29
N PHE A 192 -5.54 17.63 -10.99
CA PHE A 192 -5.56 16.26 -10.49
C PHE A 192 -6.75 15.47 -11.07
N ILE A 193 -7.90 16.13 -11.25
CA ILE A 193 -9.05 15.53 -11.93
C ILE A 193 -8.76 15.35 -13.42
N GLU A 194 -8.15 16.34 -14.07
CA GLU A 194 -7.73 16.23 -15.48
C GLU A 194 -6.75 15.06 -15.68
N LEU A 195 -5.85 14.83 -14.73
CA LEU A 195 -4.95 13.68 -14.75
C LEU A 195 -5.72 12.35 -14.69
N ILE A 196 -6.76 12.24 -13.86
CA ILE A 196 -7.61 11.04 -13.81
C ILE A 196 -8.33 10.84 -15.15
N GLU A 197 -8.88 11.90 -15.74
CA GLU A 197 -9.59 11.83 -17.03
C GLU A 197 -8.67 11.36 -18.17
N LYS A 198 -7.40 11.83 -18.20
CA LYS A 198 -6.37 11.33 -19.14
C LYS A 198 -6.29 9.80 -19.15
N TYR A 199 -6.40 9.18 -17.99
CA TYR A 199 -6.31 7.71 -17.85
C TYR A 199 -7.60 6.97 -18.20
N LYS A 200 -8.72 7.62 -18.47
CA LYS A 200 -9.91 6.98 -19.04
C LYS A 200 -9.69 6.60 -20.50
N GLU A 201 -9.04 7.45 -21.27
CA GLU A 201 -8.82 7.29 -22.71
C GLU A 201 -7.57 6.47 -23.06
N PHE A 202 -6.58 6.41 -22.15
CA PHE A 202 -5.32 5.71 -22.36
C PHE A 202 -5.54 4.19 -22.35
N GLU A 203 -5.25 3.49 -23.44
CA GLU A 203 -5.35 2.04 -23.53
C GLU A 203 -4.02 1.36 -23.23
N LEU A 204 -4.07 0.27 -22.49
CA LEU A 204 -2.95 -0.63 -22.18
C LEU A 204 -3.34 -2.05 -22.53
N GLU A 205 -2.35 -2.86 -22.87
CA GLU A 205 -2.54 -4.30 -23.02
C GLU A 205 -3.11 -4.93 -21.74
N ALA A 206 -3.83 -6.03 -21.92
CA ALA A 206 -4.37 -6.79 -20.80
C ALA A 206 -3.23 -7.38 -19.96
N ILE A 207 -3.33 -7.27 -18.66
CA ILE A 207 -2.35 -7.79 -17.70
C ILE A 207 -3.03 -8.89 -16.88
N ASP A 208 -2.41 -10.06 -16.78
CA ASP A 208 -2.77 -11.03 -15.75
C ASP A 208 -2.06 -10.69 -14.45
N PHE A 209 -2.80 -10.16 -13.48
CA PHE A 209 -2.24 -9.78 -12.20
C PHE A 209 -1.71 -10.97 -11.39
N ASN A 210 -2.09 -12.22 -11.73
CA ASN A 210 -1.52 -13.39 -11.08
C ASN A 210 -0.02 -13.54 -11.32
N ASP A 211 0.51 -12.98 -12.42
CA ASP A 211 1.95 -12.97 -12.72
C ASP A 211 2.74 -12.15 -11.68
N PHE A 212 2.08 -11.20 -11.01
CA PHE A 212 2.66 -10.36 -9.95
C PHE A 212 2.44 -10.93 -8.54
N ARG A 213 1.67 -12.01 -8.42
CA ARG A 213 1.47 -12.66 -7.14
C ARG A 213 2.80 -13.25 -6.66
N ASN A 214 3.30 -12.72 -5.56
CA ASN A 214 4.57 -13.17 -5.00
C ASN A 214 4.51 -14.69 -4.75
N ALA A 215 5.42 -15.45 -5.36
CA ALA A 215 5.53 -16.90 -5.20
C ALA A 215 5.67 -17.30 -3.71
N ASP A 216 6.25 -16.42 -2.90
CA ASP A 216 6.42 -16.63 -1.46
C ASP A 216 5.11 -16.49 -0.67
N ALA A 217 4.11 -15.76 -1.19
CA ALA A 217 2.78 -15.70 -0.58
C ALA A 217 2.06 -17.06 -0.61
N LYS A 218 2.43 -17.95 -1.54
CA LYS A 218 1.91 -19.33 -1.59
C LYS A 218 2.51 -20.25 -0.50
N ARG A 219 3.58 -19.82 0.18
CA ARG A 219 4.26 -20.58 1.24
C ARG A 219 3.88 -20.13 2.66
N ALA A 220 3.05 -19.10 2.79
CA ALA A 220 2.65 -18.56 4.09
C ALA A 220 1.48 -19.30 4.76
N TRP A 221 0.98 -20.41 4.14
CA TRP A 221 -0.10 -21.26 4.68
C TRP A 221 0.34 -22.69 4.85
#